data_5e3b4d7e3c89447ea40cfb48b9b73335
#
_entry.id   5e3b4d7e3c89447ea40cfb48b9b73335
#
_cell.length_a   1.000
_cell.length_b   1.000
_cell.length_c   1.000
_cell.angle_alpha   90.00
_cell.angle_beta   90.00
_cell.angle_gamma   90.00
#
_symmetry.space_group_name_H-M   'P 1'
#
loop_
_entity.id
_entity.type
_entity.pdbx_description
1 polymer ?
#
loop_
_entity_poly.entity_id
_entity_poly.type
_entity_poly.pdbx_seq_one_letter_code
_entity_poly.pdbx_strand_id
1 'polypeptide(L)'
;MKNLILIALLAPIAVFAQKIDVNKQFKLAEQQYQRMLAAQPDTSVTVHSANHDGTYRNMPSKWWCSGFFPGGLWQLYERSHNAQWEKAARLWTAAVKKEQYNTGTHDLGFMMFDSFGNGLRLTKDPEYKKVLIQSAKSLATRFDPNIGLIKSWNSFKGGYKYPVIIDNMMNLDLLFWASKETGDPSFKQIALTHADNTMK
;
A
#
# COMPACT_ATOMS: atom_id res chain seq x y z
N MET A 1 -27.64 12.81 64.19
CA MET A 1 -27.60 12.26 62.84
C MET A 1 -26.28 12.72 62.21
N LYS A 2 -25.30 11.84 62.12
CA LYS A 2 -23.94 12.17 61.61
C LYS A 2 -23.93 11.88 60.11
N ASN A 3 -23.81 12.93 59.26
CA ASN A 3 -23.62 12.79 57.81
C ASN A 3 -22.19 12.35 57.55
N LEU A 4 -21.99 11.09 57.14
CA LEU A 4 -20.72 10.58 56.60
C LEU A 4 -20.58 11.06 55.15
N ILE A 5 -19.69 12.02 54.91
CA ILE A 5 -19.31 12.41 53.58
C ILE A 5 -18.28 11.40 53.06
N LEU A 6 -18.70 10.56 52.10
CA LEU A 6 -17.84 9.62 51.37
C LEU A 6 -17.03 10.39 50.33
N ILE A 7 -15.79 10.75 50.65
CA ILE A 7 -14.84 11.31 49.70
C ILE A 7 -14.30 10.14 48.87
N ALA A 8 -14.83 9.96 47.66
CA ALA A 8 -14.26 9.05 46.68
C ALA A 8 -12.93 9.65 46.19
N LEU A 9 -11.81 9.10 46.64
CA LEU A 9 -10.48 9.41 46.10
C LEU A 9 -10.42 8.91 44.64
N LEU A 10 -10.62 9.80 43.68
CA LEU A 10 -10.25 9.59 42.26
C LEU A 10 -8.72 9.59 42.20
N ALA A 11 -8.10 8.45 42.42
CA ALA A 11 -6.70 8.27 42.10
C ALA A 11 -6.55 8.39 40.55
N PRO A 12 -5.67 9.25 40.06
CA PRO A 12 -5.39 9.31 38.62
C PRO A 12 -4.82 7.95 38.19
N ILE A 13 -5.57 7.20 37.42
CA ILE A 13 -5.04 6.01 36.74
C ILE A 13 -4.01 6.54 35.75
N ALA A 14 -2.73 6.49 36.15
CA ALA A 14 -1.63 6.77 35.22
C ALA A 14 -1.61 5.66 34.17
N VAL A 15 -2.22 5.93 33.04
CA VAL A 15 -2.10 5.06 31.84
C VAL A 15 -0.67 5.24 31.33
N PHE A 16 0.21 4.35 31.76
CA PHE A 16 1.55 4.27 31.17
C PHE A 16 1.39 3.77 29.73
N ALA A 17 1.54 4.65 28.76
CA ALA A 17 1.66 4.23 27.38
C ALA A 17 2.83 3.24 27.27
N GLN A 18 2.54 2.02 26.88
CA GLN A 18 3.55 0.97 26.77
C GLN A 18 4.52 1.38 25.65
N LYS A 19 5.79 1.61 26.00
CA LYS A 19 6.82 1.95 25.03
C LYS A 19 7.03 0.77 24.08
N ILE A 20 6.68 0.97 22.80
CA ILE A 20 6.88 -0.05 21.78
C ILE A 20 8.38 -0.23 21.53
N ASP A 21 8.88 -1.44 21.70
CA ASP A 21 10.23 -1.81 21.29
C ASP A 21 10.24 -2.08 19.76
N VAL A 22 10.61 -1.06 19.02
CA VAL A 22 10.66 -1.09 17.55
C VAL A 22 11.60 -2.20 17.06
N ASN A 23 12.75 -2.41 17.70
CA ASN A 23 13.69 -3.45 17.31
C ASN A 23 13.10 -4.86 17.46
N LYS A 24 12.38 -5.09 18.54
CA LYS A 24 11.68 -6.36 18.77
C LYS A 24 10.60 -6.59 17.69
N GLN A 25 9.85 -5.56 17.32
CA GLN A 25 8.83 -5.68 16.27
C GLN A 25 9.44 -5.98 14.90
N PHE A 26 10.55 -5.34 14.54
CA PHE A 26 11.25 -5.64 13.28
C PHE A 26 11.81 -7.08 13.26
N LYS A 27 12.40 -7.56 14.37
CA LYS A 27 12.83 -8.97 14.46
C LYS A 27 11.67 -9.94 14.27
N LEU A 28 10.51 -9.65 14.84
CA LEU A 28 9.31 -10.46 14.63
C LEU A 28 8.86 -10.43 13.15
N ALA A 29 8.86 -9.26 12.53
CA ALA A 29 8.53 -9.11 11.12
C ALA A 29 9.50 -9.91 10.23
N GLU A 30 10.81 -9.83 10.46
CA GLU A 30 11.82 -10.61 9.75
C GLU A 30 11.52 -12.12 9.83
N GLN A 31 11.22 -12.64 11.02
CA GLN A 31 10.86 -14.04 11.19
C GLN A 31 9.60 -14.44 10.43
N GLN A 32 8.59 -13.59 10.42
CA GLN A 32 7.35 -13.85 9.66
C GLN A 32 7.60 -13.84 8.16
N TYR A 33 8.34 -12.85 7.66
CA TYR A 33 8.68 -12.78 6.23
C TYR A 33 9.57 -13.94 5.78
N GLN A 34 10.50 -14.42 6.60
CA GLN A 34 11.29 -15.63 6.31
C GLN A 34 10.37 -16.86 6.19
N ARG A 35 9.41 -17.04 7.08
CA ARG A 35 8.42 -18.12 7.01
C ARG A 35 7.56 -18.01 5.74
N MET A 36 7.11 -16.80 5.40
CA MET A 36 6.30 -16.56 4.20
C MET A 36 7.09 -16.88 2.92
N LEU A 37 8.35 -16.44 2.83
CA LEU A 37 9.23 -16.74 1.70
C LEU A 37 9.52 -18.26 1.56
N ALA A 38 9.69 -18.97 2.68
CA ALA A 38 9.89 -20.41 2.67
C ALA A 38 8.64 -21.18 2.26
N ALA A 39 7.47 -20.73 2.69
CA ALA A 39 6.19 -21.37 2.40
C ALA A 39 5.67 -21.06 0.98
N GLN A 40 6.08 -19.92 0.41
CA GLN A 40 5.61 -19.43 -0.90
C GLN A 40 6.79 -19.13 -1.82
N PRO A 41 7.38 -20.15 -2.47
CA PRO A 41 8.49 -19.94 -3.43
C PRO A 41 8.00 -19.46 -4.81
N ASP A 42 6.72 -19.66 -5.14
CA ASP A 42 6.11 -19.29 -6.42
C ASP A 42 5.69 -17.82 -6.41
N THR A 43 6.33 -17.00 -7.24
CA THR A 43 6.05 -15.58 -7.38
C THR A 43 4.89 -15.26 -8.34
N SER A 44 4.27 -16.27 -8.98
CA SER A 44 3.09 -16.06 -9.85
C SER A 44 1.86 -15.58 -9.08
N VAL A 45 1.84 -15.81 -7.76
CA VAL A 45 0.83 -15.35 -6.82
C VAL A 45 1.49 -14.62 -5.64
N THR A 46 0.76 -13.73 -4.98
CA THR A 46 1.23 -13.00 -3.80
C THR A 46 0.49 -13.46 -2.55
N VAL A 47 1.20 -13.47 -1.41
CA VAL A 47 0.57 -13.74 -0.11
C VAL A 47 -0.39 -12.60 0.21
N HIS A 48 -1.66 -12.96 0.44
CA HIS A 48 -2.72 -12.00 0.78
C HIS A 48 -3.05 -12.00 2.27
N SER A 49 -3.26 -13.19 2.84
CA SER A 49 -3.62 -13.36 4.25
C SER A 49 -3.20 -14.73 4.75
N ALA A 50 -3.30 -14.95 6.06
CA ALA A 50 -3.13 -16.26 6.67
C ALA A 50 -4.49 -16.80 7.14
N ASN A 51 -4.69 -18.11 7.04
CA ASN A 51 -5.80 -18.81 7.65
C ASN A 51 -5.53 -19.09 9.14
N HIS A 52 -6.54 -19.49 9.88
CA HIS A 52 -6.40 -19.84 11.31
C HIS A 52 -5.45 -21.02 11.59
N ASP A 53 -5.28 -21.90 10.61
CA ASP A 53 -4.36 -23.04 10.67
C ASP A 53 -2.91 -22.69 10.30
N GLY A 54 -2.64 -21.41 10.02
CA GLY A 54 -1.31 -20.89 9.66
C GLY A 54 -0.94 -21.07 8.18
N THR A 55 -1.81 -21.62 7.35
CA THR A 55 -1.62 -21.67 5.89
C THR A 55 -1.86 -20.29 5.27
N TYR A 56 -1.24 -20.01 4.12
CA TYR A 56 -1.40 -18.72 3.44
C TYR A 56 -2.46 -18.80 2.35
N ARG A 57 -3.23 -17.72 2.24
CA ARG A 57 -4.10 -17.48 1.08
C ARG A 57 -3.35 -16.62 0.10
N ASN A 58 -3.22 -17.12 -1.11
CA ASN A 58 -2.52 -16.45 -2.19
C ASN A 58 -3.50 -15.85 -3.19
N MET A 59 -3.14 -14.71 -3.75
CA MET A 59 -3.93 -14.01 -4.76
C MET A 59 -3.04 -13.68 -5.98
N PRO A 60 -3.64 -13.56 -7.18
CA PRO A 60 -2.88 -13.16 -8.36
C PRO A 60 -2.39 -11.71 -8.24
N SER A 61 -1.34 -11.35 -8.99
CA SER A 61 -0.73 -10.02 -8.99
C SER A 61 -1.70 -8.87 -9.22
N LYS A 62 -2.81 -9.10 -9.92
CA LYS A 62 -3.88 -8.09 -10.14
C LYS A 62 -4.71 -7.75 -8.89
N TRP A 63 -4.49 -8.44 -7.77
CA TRP A 63 -5.20 -8.17 -6.53
C TRP A 63 -4.65 -6.90 -5.87
N TRP A 64 -5.52 -6.07 -5.35
CA TRP A 64 -5.24 -4.71 -4.87
C TRP A 64 -4.03 -4.60 -3.91
N CYS A 65 -3.80 -5.59 -3.06
CA CYS A 65 -2.71 -5.58 -2.07
C CYS A 65 -1.41 -6.26 -2.55
N SER A 66 -1.29 -6.58 -3.84
CA SER A 66 -0.13 -7.32 -4.35
C SER A 66 1.22 -6.61 -4.18
N GLY A 67 1.21 -5.28 -4.02
CA GLY A 67 2.40 -4.47 -3.75
C GLY A 67 2.89 -4.52 -2.30
N PHE A 68 2.05 -4.90 -1.34
CA PHE A 68 2.39 -4.83 0.09
C PHE A 68 3.43 -5.87 0.51
N PHE A 69 3.37 -7.08 -0.04
CA PHE A 69 4.37 -8.09 0.29
C PHE A 69 5.78 -7.68 -0.16
N PRO A 70 6.02 -7.31 -1.44
CA PRO A 70 7.31 -6.75 -1.84
C PRO A 70 7.64 -5.43 -1.13
N GLY A 71 6.65 -4.58 -0.85
CA GLY A 71 6.84 -3.36 -0.07
C GLY A 71 7.42 -3.63 1.32
N GLY A 72 6.87 -4.60 2.05
CA GLY A 72 7.40 -5.01 3.34
C GLY A 72 8.84 -5.57 3.26
N LEU A 73 9.18 -6.31 2.20
CA LEU A 73 10.55 -6.78 1.97
C LEU A 73 11.53 -5.60 1.78
N TRP A 74 11.11 -4.54 1.06
CA TRP A 74 11.89 -3.31 0.94
C TRP A 74 12.07 -2.60 2.28
N GLN A 75 11.06 -2.56 3.15
CA GLN A 75 11.17 -1.99 4.51
C GLN A 75 12.16 -2.79 5.38
N LEU A 76 12.17 -4.12 5.28
CA LEU A 76 13.15 -4.96 5.97
C LEU A 76 14.57 -4.72 5.45
N TYR A 77 14.73 -4.54 4.13
CA TYR A 77 16.02 -4.15 3.54
C TYR A 77 16.48 -2.77 4.04
N GLU A 78 15.62 -1.77 4.01
CA GLU A 78 15.93 -0.42 4.49
C GLU A 78 16.41 -0.42 5.94
N ARG A 79 15.78 -1.23 6.79
CA ARG A 79 16.11 -1.34 8.21
C ARG A 79 17.44 -2.05 8.47
N SER A 80 17.72 -3.13 7.75
CA SER A 80 18.82 -4.05 8.07
C SER A 80 20.01 -3.95 7.11
N HIS A 81 19.82 -3.38 5.93
CA HIS A 81 20.76 -3.41 4.80
C HIS A 81 21.23 -4.83 4.42
N ASN A 82 20.44 -5.86 4.79
CA ASN A 82 20.76 -7.23 4.47
C ASN A 82 20.40 -7.55 3.01
N ALA A 83 21.40 -7.92 2.22
CA ALA A 83 21.26 -8.26 0.79
C ALA A 83 20.23 -9.37 0.50
N GLN A 84 19.93 -10.25 1.47
CA GLN A 84 18.89 -11.25 1.34
C GLN A 84 17.51 -10.60 1.15
N TRP A 85 17.21 -9.55 1.90
CA TRP A 85 15.94 -8.82 1.78
C TRP A 85 15.85 -8.05 0.47
N GLU A 86 16.95 -7.43 0.03
CA GLU A 86 16.99 -6.77 -1.28
C GLU A 86 16.72 -7.77 -2.42
N LYS A 87 17.38 -8.91 -2.40
CA LYS A 87 17.18 -9.97 -3.41
C LYS A 87 15.73 -10.43 -3.46
N ALA A 88 15.13 -10.71 -2.30
CA ALA A 88 13.74 -11.10 -2.20
C ALA A 88 12.80 -9.97 -2.66
N ALA A 89 13.04 -8.73 -2.23
CA ALA A 89 12.25 -7.57 -2.61
C ALA A 89 12.26 -7.35 -4.13
N ARG A 90 13.42 -7.44 -4.78
CA ARG A 90 13.53 -7.33 -6.24
C ARG A 90 12.74 -8.42 -6.97
N LEU A 91 12.86 -9.66 -6.52
CA LEU A 91 12.17 -10.81 -7.10
C LEU A 91 10.65 -10.63 -7.04
N TRP A 92 10.13 -10.30 -5.86
CA TRP A 92 8.68 -10.13 -5.65
C TRP A 92 8.14 -8.84 -6.28
N THR A 93 8.92 -7.76 -6.35
CA THR A 93 8.59 -6.55 -7.09
C THR A 93 8.45 -6.85 -8.59
N ALA A 94 9.37 -7.63 -9.17
CA ALA A 94 9.28 -8.02 -10.58
C ALA A 94 8.00 -8.81 -10.91
N ALA A 95 7.48 -9.59 -9.97
CA ALA A 95 6.26 -10.39 -10.16
C ALA A 95 4.99 -9.52 -10.39
N VAL A 96 4.94 -8.30 -9.86
CA VAL A 96 3.83 -7.37 -10.06
C VAL A 96 4.03 -6.42 -11.25
N LYS A 97 5.18 -6.47 -11.95
CA LYS A 97 5.53 -5.53 -13.02
C LYS A 97 4.46 -5.39 -14.11
N LYS A 98 3.81 -6.48 -14.48
CA LYS A 98 2.78 -6.47 -15.54
C LYS A 98 1.58 -5.58 -15.21
N GLU A 99 1.32 -5.33 -13.94
CA GLU A 99 0.19 -4.53 -13.48
C GLU A 99 0.37 -3.03 -13.77
N GLN A 100 1.54 -2.59 -14.21
CA GLN A 100 1.75 -1.21 -14.70
C GLN A 100 0.78 -0.83 -15.84
N TYR A 101 0.23 -1.80 -16.55
CA TYR A 101 -0.75 -1.61 -17.64
C TYR A 101 -2.19 -1.87 -17.22
N ASN A 102 -2.43 -2.16 -15.95
CA ASN A 102 -3.75 -2.46 -15.43
C ASN A 102 -4.61 -1.19 -15.36
N THR A 103 -5.66 -1.12 -16.18
CA THR A 103 -6.64 -0.03 -16.19
C THR A 103 -7.97 -0.43 -15.55
N GLY A 104 -8.04 -1.60 -14.91
CA GLY A 104 -9.27 -2.18 -14.36
C GLY A 104 -9.55 -1.79 -12.91
N THR A 105 -8.56 -1.25 -12.19
CA THR A 105 -8.66 -0.87 -10.78
C THR A 105 -7.99 0.47 -10.50
N HIS A 106 -8.39 1.13 -9.42
CA HIS A 106 -7.73 2.33 -8.91
C HIS A 106 -6.50 2.02 -8.02
N ASP A 107 -6.28 0.77 -7.66
CA ASP A 107 -5.31 0.33 -6.64
C ASP A 107 -3.84 0.35 -7.11
N LEU A 108 -3.53 1.02 -8.21
CA LEU A 108 -2.17 1.06 -8.75
C LEU A 108 -1.16 1.76 -7.82
N GLY A 109 -1.60 2.66 -6.95
CA GLY A 109 -0.78 3.19 -5.88
C GLY A 109 -0.34 2.08 -4.92
N PHE A 110 -1.27 1.31 -4.38
CA PHE A 110 -1.00 0.17 -3.50
C PHE A 110 -0.14 -0.91 -4.16
N MET A 111 -0.43 -1.21 -5.43
CA MET A 111 0.27 -2.28 -6.14
C MET A 111 1.67 -1.88 -6.55
N MET A 112 1.82 -0.69 -7.13
CA MET A 112 3.04 -0.28 -7.80
C MET A 112 3.89 0.67 -6.97
N PHE A 113 3.29 1.61 -6.23
CA PHE A 113 4.07 2.57 -5.46
C PHE A 113 4.64 1.96 -4.19
N ASP A 114 3.90 1.05 -3.53
CA ASP A 114 4.43 0.31 -2.39
C ASP A 114 5.56 -0.65 -2.77
N SER A 115 5.54 -1.22 -3.98
CA SER A 115 6.59 -2.14 -4.47
C SER A 115 7.72 -1.40 -5.20
N PHE A 116 7.47 -0.94 -6.42
CA PHE A 116 8.46 -0.24 -7.25
C PHE A 116 8.87 1.11 -6.69
N GLY A 117 7.98 1.83 -5.99
CA GLY A 117 8.29 3.12 -5.37
C GLY A 117 9.32 2.97 -4.26
N ASN A 118 9.15 2.01 -3.35
CA ASN A 118 10.16 1.71 -2.34
C ASN A 118 11.47 1.22 -2.97
N GLY A 119 11.38 0.36 -3.97
CA GLY A 119 12.55 -0.11 -4.71
C GLY A 119 13.33 1.03 -5.37
N LEU A 120 12.63 1.95 -6.06
CA LEU A 120 13.26 3.15 -6.66
C LEU A 120 13.92 4.04 -5.62
N ARG A 121 13.22 4.28 -4.51
CA ARG A 121 13.73 5.12 -3.43
C ARG A 121 15.06 4.60 -2.86
N LEU A 122 15.16 3.28 -2.67
CA LEU A 122 16.30 2.63 -2.03
C LEU A 122 17.45 2.32 -2.99
N THR A 123 17.14 1.96 -4.25
CA THR A 123 18.14 1.48 -5.21
C THR A 123 18.48 2.45 -6.32
N LYS A 124 17.62 3.46 -6.55
CA LYS A 124 17.73 4.41 -7.68
C LYS A 124 17.66 3.74 -9.05
N ASP A 125 17.10 2.54 -9.13
CA ASP A 125 16.99 1.78 -10.38
C ASP A 125 16.09 2.53 -11.41
N PRO A 126 16.63 2.97 -12.56
CA PRO A 126 15.89 3.75 -13.55
C PRO A 126 14.74 2.97 -14.21
N GLU A 127 14.81 1.64 -14.24
CA GLU A 127 13.71 0.82 -14.77
C GLU A 127 12.48 0.90 -13.87
N TYR A 128 12.66 1.01 -12.55
CA TYR A 128 11.54 1.19 -11.61
C TYR A 128 10.83 2.52 -11.85
N LYS A 129 11.58 3.58 -12.18
CA LYS A 129 11.00 4.87 -12.56
C LYS A 129 10.10 4.76 -13.79
N LYS A 130 10.54 4.04 -14.83
CA LYS A 130 9.75 3.81 -16.04
C LYS A 130 8.44 3.08 -15.75
N VAL A 131 8.51 2.03 -14.93
CA VAL A 131 7.33 1.26 -14.50
C VAL A 131 6.34 2.14 -13.74
N LEU A 132 6.80 2.97 -12.82
CA LEU A 132 5.94 3.86 -12.04
C LEU A 132 5.27 4.94 -12.90
N ILE A 133 6.00 5.53 -13.85
CA ILE A 133 5.40 6.50 -14.79
C ILE A 133 4.32 5.83 -15.64
N GLN A 134 4.56 4.60 -16.12
CA GLN A 134 3.54 3.85 -16.84
C GLN A 134 2.33 3.54 -15.96
N SER A 135 2.55 3.17 -14.70
CA SER A 135 1.48 2.90 -13.73
C SER A 135 0.62 4.15 -13.47
N ALA A 136 1.26 5.32 -13.34
CA ALA A 136 0.55 6.59 -13.19
C ALA A 136 -0.31 6.92 -14.41
N LYS A 137 0.20 6.67 -15.63
CA LYS A 137 -0.57 6.80 -16.86
C LYS A 137 -1.79 5.88 -16.86
N SER A 138 -1.62 4.63 -16.46
CA SER A 138 -2.72 3.66 -16.35
C SER A 138 -3.77 4.07 -15.33
N LEU A 139 -3.35 4.57 -14.15
CA LEU A 139 -4.26 5.10 -13.13
C LEU A 139 -5.02 6.34 -13.65
N ALA A 140 -4.33 7.26 -14.32
CA ALA A 140 -4.92 8.48 -14.86
C ALA A 140 -6.05 8.21 -15.88
N THR A 141 -6.01 7.07 -16.60
CA THR A 141 -7.10 6.68 -17.53
C THR A 141 -8.44 6.44 -16.84
N ARG A 142 -8.44 6.28 -15.52
CA ARG A 142 -9.66 6.03 -14.73
C ARG A 142 -10.36 7.31 -14.28
N PHE A 143 -9.76 8.45 -14.52
CA PHE A 143 -10.34 9.75 -14.23
C PHE A 143 -11.31 10.17 -15.32
N ASP A 144 -12.51 10.59 -14.91
CA ASP A 144 -13.49 11.20 -15.82
C ASP A 144 -13.59 12.70 -15.48
N PRO A 145 -13.20 13.58 -16.41
CA PRO A 145 -13.23 15.04 -16.18
C PRO A 145 -14.61 15.62 -15.98
N ASN A 146 -15.66 14.96 -16.50
CA ASN A 146 -17.04 15.41 -16.29
C ASN A 146 -17.56 15.09 -14.89
N ILE A 147 -17.06 14.00 -14.29
CA ILE A 147 -17.39 13.59 -12.91
C ILE A 147 -16.40 14.21 -11.92
N GLY A 148 -15.15 14.42 -12.35
CA GLY A 148 -14.07 14.95 -11.53
C GLY A 148 -13.52 13.93 -10.51
N LEU A 149 -13.68 12.64 -10.76
CA LEU A 149 -13.26 11.55 -9.86
C LEU A 149 -12.57 10.43 -10.63
N ILE A 150 -11.76 9.64 -9.92
CA ILE A 150 -11.15 8.41 -10.41
C ILE A 150 -12.09 7.26 -10.07
N LYS A 151 -12.49 6.48 -11.07
CA LYS A 151 -13.36 5.31 -10.92
C LYS A 151 -12.65 4.17 -10.22
N SER A 152 -13.27 3.59 -9.18
CA SER A 152 -12.67 2.50 -8.40
C SER A 152 -12.61 1.17 -9.18
N TRP A 153 -13.72 0.69 -9.71
CA TRP A 153 -13.81 -0.58 -10.47
C TRP A 153 -14.71 -0.45 -11.68
N ASN A 154 -14.57 -1.38 -12.63
CA ASN A 154 -15.40 -1.40 -13.83
C ASN A 154 -16.81 -1.92 -13.57
N SER A 155 -16.96 -2.83 -12.60
CA SER A 155 -18.24 -3.36 -12.17
C SER A 155 -18.30 -3.41 -10.64
N PHE A 156 -19.47 -3.16 -10.08
CA PHE A 156 -19.73 -3.22 -8.65
C PHE A 156 -21.12 -3.84 -8.39
N LYS A 157 -21.22 -4.69 -7.36
CA LYS A 157 -22.50 -5.23 -6.91
C LYS A 157 -23.43 -4.07 -6.52
N GLY A 158 -24.65 -4.04 -7.04
CA GLY A 158 -25.59 -2.95 -6.80
C GLY A 158 -25.85 -2.05 -8.01
N GLY A 159 -25.25 -2.33 -9.18
CA GLY A 159 -25.56 -1.66 -10.44
C GLY A 159 -24.99 -0.25 -10.59
N TYR A 160 -24.08 0.17 -9.70
CA TYR A 160 -23.42 1.48 -9.82
C TYR A 160 -22.51 1.52 -11.05
N LYS A 161 -22.76 2.51 -11.92
CA LYS A 161 -21.98 2.70 -13.15
C LYS A 161 -20.60 3.30 -12.90
N TYR A 162 -20.45 4.09 -11.84
CA TYR A 162 -19.22 4.81 -11.49
C TYR A 162 -18.96 4.75 -9.99
N PRO A 163 -18.56 3.58 -9.46
CA PRO A 163 -18.24 3.46 -8.03
C PRO A 163 -16.94 4.17 -7.70
N VAL A 164 -16.95 4.91 -6.59
CA VAL A 164 -15.78 5.56 -6.00
C VAL A 164 -15.79 5.25 -4.51
N ILE A 165 -14.65 4.83 -3.96
CA ILE A 165 -14.49 4.59 -2.53
C ILE A 165 -13.36 5.45 -1.97
N ILE A 166 -13.41 5.72 -0.67
CA ILE A 166 -12.53 6.69 -0.01
C ILE A 166 -11.04 6.29 -0.07
N ASP A 167 -10.73 5.00 -0.10
CA ASP A 167 -9.35 4.51 -0.15
C ASP A 167 -8.62 4.86 -1.47
N ASN A 168 -9.37 5.29 -2.50
CA ASN A 168 -8.80 5.85 -3.72
C ASN A 168 -7.83 7.01 -3.41
N MET A 169 -8.09 7.75 -2.31
CA MET A 169 -7.22 8.82 -1.82
C MET A 169 -5.78 8.34 -1.54
N MET A 170 -5.61 7.10 -1.09
CA MET A 170 -4.29 6.51 -0.81
C MET A 170 -3.49 6.25 -2.10
N ASN A 171 -4.17 6.08 -3.23
CA ASN A 171 -3.53 5.81 -4.52
C ASN A 171 -3.06 7.09 -5.25
N LEU A 172 -3.42 8.27 -4.74
CA LEU A 172 -3.06 9.56 -5.35
C LEU A 172 -1.56 9.88 -5.22
N ASP A 173 -0.86 9.29 -4.26
CA ASP A 173 0.59 9.48 -4.07
C ASP A 173 1.36 9.13 -5.35
N LEU A 174 0.94 8.10 -6.06
CA LEU A 174 1.53 7.73 -7.36
C LEU A 174 1.41 8.86 -8.39
N LEU A 175 0.26 9.55 -8.44
CA LEU A 175 0.03 10.67 -9.37
C LEU A 175 0.83 11.91 -8.97
N PHE A 176 0.87 12.25 -7.68
CA PHE A 176 1.69 13.36 -7.19
C PHE A 176 3.17 13.13 -7.48
N TRP A 177 3.65 11.92 -7.22
CA TRP A 177 5.02 11.53 -7.53
C TRP A 177 5.30 11.64 -9.04
N ALA A 178 4.41 11.10 -9.89
CA ALA A 178 4.59 11.13 -11.34
C ALA A 178 4.63 12.56 -11.88
N SER A 179 3.77 13.47 -11.38
CA SER A 179 3.80 14.88 -11.77
C SER A 179 5.16 15.53 -11.43
N LYS A 180 5.70 15.26 -10.24
CA LYS A 180 7.00 15.77 -9.81
C LYS A 180 8.15 15.25 -10.68
N GLU A 181 8.13 13.96 -11.01
CA GLU A 181 9.21 13.28 -11.73
C GLU A 181 9.23 13.58 -13.22
N THR A 182 8.06 13.83 -13.82
CA THR A 182 7.92 14.06 -15.27
C THR A 182 7.79 15.55 -15.64
N GLY A 183 7.40 16.40 -14.69
CA GLY A 183 7.01 17.79 -14.94
C GLY A 183 5.62 17.93 -15.56
N ASP A 184 4.89 16.82 -15.78
CA ASP A 184 3.53 16.85 -16.34
C ASP A 184 2.52 17.23 -15.24
N PRO A 185 1.88 18.42 -15.31
CA PRO A 185 0.94 18.89 -14.31
C PRO A 185 -0.38 18.12 -14.31
N SER A 186 -0.69 17.38 -15.38
CA SER A 186 -1.98 16.69 -15.53
C SER A 186 -2.19 15.65 -14.42
N PHE A 187 -1.15 14.91 -14.02
CA PHE A 187 -1.23 13.95 -12.93
C PHE A 187 -1.63 14.62 -11.61
N LYS A 188 -0.97 15.74 -11.27
CA LYS A 188 -1.30 16.50 -10.06
C LYS A 188 -2.71 17.07 -10.13
N GLN A 189 -3.13 17.58 -11.28
CA GLN A 189 -4.47 18.13 -11.47
C GLN A 189 -5.55 17.06 -11.24
N ILE A 190 -5.37 15.85 -11.79
CA ILE A 190 -6.27 14.71 -11.56
C ILE A 190 -6.35 14.39 -10.06
N ALA A 191 -5.20 14.29 -9.39
CA ALA A 191 -5.15 13.95 -7.96
C ALA A 191 -5.86 15.01 -7.10
N LEU A 192 -5.61 16.30 -7.33
CA LEU A 192 -6.25 17.40 -6.60
C LEU A 192 -7.76 17.43 -6.86
N THR A 193 -8.19 17.32 -8.13
CA THR A 193 -9.62 17.34 -8.47
C THR A 193 -10.37 16.19 -7.83
N HIS A 194 -9.76 14.98 -7.84
CA HIS A 194 -10.33 13.82 -7.16
C HIS A 194 -10.45 14.05 -5.65
N ALA A 195 -9.40 14.54 -5.00
CA ALA A 195 -9.40 14.79 -3.57
C ALA A 195 -10.43 15.83 -3.17
N ASP A 196 -10.45 16.99 -3.85
CA ASP A 196 -11.39 18.09 -3.57
C ASP A 196 -12.85 17.64 -3.73
N ASN A 197 -13.17 16.83 -4.74
CA ASN A 197 -14.52 16.33 -4.96
C ASN A 197 -14.91 15.19 -3.99
N THR A 198 -13.95 14.42 -3.50
CA THR A 198 -14.20 13.37 -2.50
C THR A 198 -14.49 13.97 -1.11
N MET A 199 -14.00 15.18 -0.82
CA MET A 199 -14.20 15.86 0.47
C MET A 199 -15.46 16.71 0.55
N LYS A 200 -16.21 16.87 -0.54
CA LYS A 200 -17.50 17.58 -0.60
C LYS A 200 -18.66 16.66 -0.26
#